data_2b9c2da995fc57bcef69911ceddcb669
#
_entry.id   2b9c2da995fc57bcef69911ceddcb669
#
_cell.length_a   1.000
_cell.length_b   1.000
_cell.length_c   1.000
_cell.angle_alpha   90.00
_cell.angle_beta   90.00
_cell.angle_gamma   90.00
#
_symmetry.space_group_name_H-M   'P 1'
#
loop_
_entity.id
_entity.type
_entity.pdbx_description
1 polymer ?
#
loop_
_entity_poly.entity_id
_entity_poly.type
_entity_poly.pdbx_seq_one_letter_code
_entity_poly.pdbx_strand_id
1 'polypeptide(L)'
;NLEEQGTNLLYGAKGGRRFRILSLIEPALTPEPFDAIFPSVDELMEQYIEQAPSGKLYVRAVIETIPELKGVIDSEKWEGLLLLWRAYIENIAEINEMNVNEFDIDNEIKNMFPDANYDSIWKLASLIIDSIEDQIKALKASDINELSSIIESSIQKKLNMIRLFRESNE
;
A
#
# COMPACT_ATOMS: atom_id res chain seq x y z
N ASN A 1 0.52 -9.66 -15.07
CA ASN A 1 1.16 -10.88 -15.53
C ASN A 1 1.15 -11.88 -14.37
N LEU A 2 0.72 -13.09 -14.66
CA LEU A 2 0.75 -14.23 -13.72
C LEU A 2 1.85 -15.17 -14.20
N GLU A 3 2.80 -15.47 -13.31
CA GLU A 3 3.85 -16.45 -13.56
C GLU A 3 3.73 -17.57 -12.52
N GLU A 4 3.69 -18.81 -12.96
CA GLU A 4 3.74 -19.97 -12.10
C GLU A 4 5.20 -20.35 -11.80
N GLN A 5 5.57 -20.35 -10.51
CA GLN A 5 6.84 -20.91 -10.04
C GLN A 5 6.53 -22.00 -9.00
N GLY A 6 6.45 -23.23 -9.47
CA GLY A 6 6.09 -24.37 -8.62
C GLY A 6 4.67 -24.26 -8.05
N THR A 7 4.54 -24.27 -6.71
CA THR A 7 3.24 -24.10 -6.02
C THR A 7 2.92 -22.64 -5.68
N ASN A 8 3.79 -21.70 -6.02
CA ASN A 8 3.60 -20.28 -5.72
C ASN A 8 3.18 -19.53 -6.97
N LEU A 9 2.14 -18.69 -6.85
CA LEU A 9 1.69 -17.76 -7.87
C LEU A 9 2.33 -16.39 -7.62
N LEU A 10 3.16 -15.91 -8.58
CA LEU A 10 3.67 -14.56 -8.58
C LEU A 10 2.74 -13.68 -9.42
N TYR A 11 2.28 -12.56 -8.86
CA TYR A 11 1.48 -11.58 -9.58
C TYR A 11 2.02 -10.17 -9.36
N GLY A 12 1.99 -9.36 -10.44
CA GLY A 12 2.26 -7.93 -10.35
C GLY A 12 0.94 -7.16 -10.25
N ALA A 13 0.85 -6.28 -9.25
CA ALA A 13 -0.27 -5.38 -9.09
C ALA A 13 0.14 -3.94 -9.37
N LYS A 14 -0.72 -3.19 -10.07
CA LYS A 14 -0.55 -1.75 -10.28
C LYS A 14 -1.65 -1.01 -9.53
N GLY A 15 -1.26 0.00 -8.74
CA GLY A 15 -2.21 0.88 -8.07
C GLY A 15 -3.15 1.57 -9.07
N GLY A 16 -4.40 1.74 -8.69
CA GLY A 16 -5.43 2.37 -9.48
C GLY A 16 -6.13 3.51 -8.73
N ARG A 17 -7.38 3.74 -9.07
CA ARG A 17 -8.19 4.78 -8.42
C ARG A 17 -8.53 4.40 -6.97
N ARG A 18 -8.55 5.40 -6.10
CA ARG A 18 -9.04 5.25 -4.73
C ARG A 18 -10.56 5.18 -4.73
N PHE A 19 -11.12 4.38 -3.85
CA PHE A 19 -12.56 4.30 -3.64
C PHE A 19 -12.90 4.00 -2.18
N ARG A 20 -14.12 4.35 -1.80
CA ARG A 20 -14.72 3.97 -0.53
C ARG A 20 -15.77 2.90 -0.78
N ILE A 21 -15.76 1.84 -0.01
CA ILE A 21 -16.83 0.86 -0.01
C ILE A 21 -18.00 1.43 0.80
N LEU A 22 -19.15 1.58 0.17
CA LEU A 22 -20.38 2.06 0.80
C LEU A 22 -21.18 0.88 1.38
N SER A 23 -21.27 -0.21 0.63
CA SER A 23 -21.91 -1.43 1.08
C SER A 23 -21.37 -2.65 0.34
N LEU A 24 -21.46 -3.80 0.96
CA LEU A 24 -21.17 -5.08 0.34
C LEU A 24 -22.47 -5.71 -0.16
N ILE A 25 -22.40 -6.40 -1.27
CA ILE A 25 -23.46 -7.19 -1.85
C ILE A 25 -23.01 -8.63 -1.78
N GLU A 26 -23.70 -9.42 -0.99
CA GLU A 26 -23.43 -10.82 -0.80
C GLU A 26 -23.44 -11.61 -2.13
N PRO A 27 -22.68 -12.69 -2.24
CA PRO A 27 -22.75 -13.57 -3.39
C PRO A 27 -24.12 -14.25 -3.46
N ALA A 28 -24.48 -14.73 -4.64
CA ALA A 28 -25.74 -15.43 -4.84
C ALA A 28 -25.82 -16.75 -4.04
N LEU A 29 -24.67 -17.36 -3.78
CA LEU A 29 -24.54 -18.54 -2.92
C LEU A 29 -23.71 -18.19 -1.69
N THR A 30 -24.15 -18.66 -0.53
CA THR A 30 -23.40 -18.51 0.71
C THR A 30 -22.17 -19.38 0.64
N PRO A 31 -20.95 -18.88 0.99
CA PRO A 31 -19.77 -19.72 1.08
C PRO A 31 -20.00 -20.84 2.07
N GLU A 32 -19.66 -22.08 1.67
CA GLU A 32 -19.62 -23.22 2.57
C GLU A 32 -18.57 -23.00 3.67
N PRO A 33 -18.70 -23.62 4.86
CA PRO A 33 -17.67 -23.63 5.88
C PRO A 33 -16.33 -24.09 5.32
N PHE A 34 -15.24 -23.57 5.86
CA PHE A 34 -13.87 -23.76 5.35
C PHE A 34 -13.42 -25.23 5.22
N ASP A 35 -14.04 -26.13 5.94
CA ASP A 35 -13.79 -27.57 5.99
C ASP A 35 -14.77 -28.39 5.12
N ALA A 36 -15.72 -27.74 4.45
CA ALA A 36 -16.60 -28.40 3.51
C ALA A 36 -15.88 -28.77 2.21
N ILE A 37 -16.27 -29.89 1.60
CA ILE A 37 -15.81 -30.24 0.26
C ILE A 37 -16.41 -29.21 -0.72
N PHE A 38 -15.56 -28.44 -1.36
CA PHE A 38 -16.02 -27.47 -2.36
C PHE A 38 -16.75 -28.21 -3.50
N PRO A 39 -17.98 -27.80 -3.83
CA PRO A 39 -18.69 -28.37 -4.96
C PRO A 39 -17.90 -28.10 -6.26
N SER A 40 -18.09 -28.97 -7.23
CA SER A 40 -17.52 -28.77 -8.56
C SER A 40 -18.08 -27.50 -9.22
N VAL A 41 -17.39 -26.99 -10.22
CA VAL A 41 -17.86 -25.80 -10.96
C VAL A 41 -19.25 -26.05 -11.57
N ASP A 42 -19.51 -27.26 -12.04
CA ASP A 42 -20.80 -27.63 -12.65
C ASP A 42 -21.92 -27.63 -11.61
N GLU A 43 -21.69 -28.19 -10.42
CA GLU A 43 -22.65 -28.16 -9.30
C GLU A 43 -22.93 -26.72 -8.83
N LEU A 44 -21.90 -25.87 -8.75
CA LEU A 44 -22.07 -24.45 -8.44
C LEU A 44 -22.88 -23.72 -9.49
N MET A 45 -22.63 -24.01 -10.75
CA MET A 45 -23.36 -23.39 -11.86
C MET A 45 -24.82 -23.80 -11.91
N GLU A 46 -25.14 -25.06 -11.63
CA GLU A 46 -26.53 -25.54 -11.53
C GLU A 46 -27.28 -24.85 -10.38
N GLN A 47 -26.70 -24.83 -9.18
CA GLN A 47 -27.28 -24.15 -8.02
C GLN A 47 -27.47 -22.65 -8.27
N TYR A 48 -26.50 -22.03 -8.93
CA TYR A 48 -26.54 -20.61 -9.27
C TYR A 48 -27.69 -20.27 -10.24
N ILE A 49 -27.87 -21.09 -11.27
CA ILE A 49 -28.95 -20.89 -12.27
C ILE A 49 -30.33 -21.05 -11.62
N GLU A 50 -30.49 -22.05 -10.76
CA GLU A 50 -31.78 -22.31 -10.10
C GLU A 50 -32.14 -21.25 -9.04
N GLN A 51 -31.17 -20.83 -8.20
CA GLN A 51 -31.47 -20.00 -7.05
C GLN A 51 -31.33 -18.49 -7.33
N ALA A 52 -30.42 -18.09 -8.20
CA ALA A 52 -30.15 -16.70 -8.48
C ALA A 52 -29.61 -16.46 -9.89
N PRO A 53 -30.43 -16.63 -10.95
CA PRO A 53 -29.96 -16.53 -12.33
C PRO A 53 -29.34 -15.18 -12.70
N SER A 54 -29.71 -14.10 -12.02
CA SER A 54 -29.16 -12.75 -12.20
C SER A 54 -28.07 -12.38 -11.19
N GLY A 55 -27.81 -13.22 -10.20
CA GLY A 55 -26.79 -12.98 -9.18
C GLY A 55 -25.37 -13.18 -9.68
N LYS A 56 -24.40 -13.01 -8.80
CA LYS A 56 -23.00 -13.32 -9.03
C LYS A 56 -22.46 -14.21 -7.92
N LEU A 57 -21.55 -15.13 -8.25
CA LEU A 57 -20.96 -16.07 -7.30
C LEU A 57 -19.88 -15.46 -6.39
N TYR A 58 -19.60 -14.18 -6.53
CA TYR A 58 -18.59 -13.47 -5.77
C TYR A 58 -19.17 -12.24 -5.08
N VAL A 59 -18.54 -11.85 -3.98
CA VAL A 59 -18.87 -10.61 -3.26
C VAL A 59 -18.67 -9.41 -4.20
N ARG A 60 -19.63 -8.53 -4.23
CA ARG A 60 -19.56 -7.24 -4.92
C ARG A 60 -19.62 -6.10 -3.92
N ALA A 61 -19.28 -4.92 -4.35
CA ALA A 61 -19.38 -3.72 -3.53
C ALA A 61 -20.05 -2.59 -4.30
N VAL A 62 -20.83 -1.79 -3.61
CA VAL A 62 -21.17 -0.44 -4.06
C VAL A 62 -20.05 0.46 -3.60
N ILE A 63 -19.43 1.16 -4.52
CA ILE A 63 -18.27 2.02 -4.25
C ILE A 63 -18.55 3.47 -4.63
N GLU A 64 -17.92 4.36 -3.88
CA GLU A 64 -17.78 5.78 -4.21
C GLU A 64 -16.32 6.05 -4.60
N THR A 65 -16.09 6.60 -5.78
CA THR A 65 -14.75 6.96 -6.22
C THR A 65 -14.27 8.20 -5.44
N ILE A 66 -13.11 8.09 -4.81
CA ILE A 66 -12.46 9.22 -4.15
C ILE A 66 -11.72 10.03 -5.22
N PRO A 67 -11.91 11.35 -5.28
CA PRO A 67 -11.19 12.21 -6.22
C PRO A 67 -9.67 12.09 -6.08
N GLU A 68 -8.95 12.42 -7.13
CA GLU A 68 -7.49 12.54 -7.08
C GLU A 68 -7.08 13.63 -6.08
N LEU A 69 -5.86 13.51 -5.53
CA LEU A 69 -5.33 14.51 -4.61
C LEU A 69 -5.23 15.87 -5.31
N LYS A 70 -5.64 16.91 -4.61
CA LYS A 70 -5.49 18.30 -5.09
C LYS A 70 -4.10 18.83 -4.80
N GLY A 71 -3.69 19.81 -5.60
CA GLY A 71 -2.44 20.54 -5.39
C GLY A 71 -1.22 19.91 -6.06
N VAL A 72 -0.11 20.57 -5.90
CA VAL A 72 1.22 20.16 -6.36
C VAL A 72 2.13 20.14 -5.15
N ILE A 73 3.03 19.16 -5.09
CA ILE A 73 4.00 19.14 -4.02
C ILE A 73 5.02 20.25 -4.23
N ASP A 74 5.25 21.03 -3.20
CA ASP A 74 6.32 22.02 -3.18
C ASP A 74 7.70 21.35 -3.21
N SER A 75 8.63 21.91 -4.00
CA SER A 75 9.96 21.32 -4.17
C SER A 75 10.74 21.24 -2.86
N GLU A 76 10.67 22.28 -2.02
CA GLU A 76 11.35 22.30 -0.72
C GLU A 76 10.79 21.21 0.21
N LYS A 77 9.46 21.07 0.23
CA LYS A 77 8.80 20.01 1.01
C LYS A 77 9.14 18.63 0.51
N TRP A 78 9.21 18.44 -0.81
CA TRP A 78 9.62 17.19 -1.41
C TRP A 78 11.05 16.79 -1.05
N GLU A 79 11.98 17.73 -1.21
CA GLU A 79 13.38 17.54 -0.81
C GLU A 79 13.51 17.21 0.68
N GLY A 80 12.74 17.89 1.54
CA GLY A 80 12.67 17.59 2.96
C GLY A 80 12.21 16.15 3.26
N LEU A 81 11.20 15.65 2.54
CA LEU A 81 10.75 14.26 2.68
C LEU A 81 11.83 13.27 2.24
N LEU A 82 12.52 13.54 1.13
CA LEU A 82 13.61 12.68 0.65
C LEU A 82 14.82 12.68 1.60
N LEU A 83 15.15 13.82 2.23
CA LEU A 83 16.18 13.89 3.26
C LEU A 83 15.81 13.05 4.50
N LEU A 84 14.56 13.09 4.95
CA LEU A 84 14.10 12.24 6.05
C LEU A 84 14.14 10.76 5.66
N TRP A 85 13.74 10.43 4.44
CA TRP A 85 13.82 9.07 3.91
C TRP A 85 15.25 8.57 3.85
N ARG A 86 16.17 9.40 3.36
CA ARG A 86 17.60 9.12 3.36
C ARG A 86 18.11 8.81 4.76
N ALA A 87 17.84 9.70 5.73
CA ALA A 87 18.24 9.51 7.11
C ALA A 87 17.70 8.19 7.70
N TYR A 88 16.48 7.82 7.34
CA TYR A 88 15.89 6.54 7.76
C TYR A 88 16.68 5.35 7.19
N ILE A 89 17.00 5.35 5.87
CA ILE A 89 17.77 4.28 5.22
C ILE A 89 19.16 4.15 5.84
N GLU A 90 19.87 5.28 6.04
CA GLU A 90 21.19 5.31 6.66
C GLU A 90 21.18 4.70 8.06
N ASN A 91 20.20 5.07 8.87
CA ASN A 91 20.05 4.51 10.20
C ASN A 91 19.74 3.00 10.21
N ILE A 92 18.93 2.52 9.28
CA ILE A 92 18.65 1.08 9.13
C ILE A 92 19.89 0.32 8.65
N ALA A 93 20.64 0.87 7.70
CA ALA A 93 21.88 0.28 7.21
C ALA A 93 22.93 0.14 8.34
N GLU A 94 23.06 1.18 9.17
CA GLU A 94 23.97 1.17 10.32
C GLU A 94 23.58 0.10 11.36
N ILE A 95 22.29 -0.01 11.73
CA ILE A 95 21.83 -1.04 12.67
C ILE A 95 22.10 -2.46 12.13
N ASN A 96 21.99 -2.66 10.82
CA ASN A 96 22.23 -3.96 10.20
C ASN A 96 23.71 -4.17 9.82
N GLU A 97 24.63 -3.32 10.28
CA GLU A 97 26.06 -3.38 9.98
C GLU A 97 26.36 -3.43 8.47
N MET A 98 25.47 -2.84 7.67
CA MET A 98 25.63 -2.77 6.21
C MET A 98 26.59 -1.63 5.86
N ASN A 99 27.64 -1.95 5.14
CA ASN A 99 28.55 -0.93 4.61
C ASN A 99 27.94 -0.33 3.33
N VAL A 100 27.12 0.69 3.48
CA VAL A 100 26.46 1.38 2.37
C VAL A 100 27.16 2.70 2.11
N ASN A 101 27.57 2.93 0.86
CA ASN A 101 28.18 4.18 0.44
C ASN A 101 27.08 5.24 0.28
N GLU A 102 27.28 6.44 0.82
CA GLU A 102 26.34 7.58 0.69
C GLU A 102 25.98 7.88 -0.78
N PHE A 103 26.95 7.76 -1.68
CA PHE A 103 26.73 7.96 -3.12
C PHE A 103 25.75 6.94 -3.71
N ASP A 104 25.76 5.72 -3.24
CA ASP A 104 24.85 4.67 -3.69
C ASP A 104 23.43 4.91 -3.19
N ILE A 105 23.29 5.41 -1.96
CA ILE A 105 21.97 5.81 -1.41
C ILE A 105 21.38 6.95 -2.23
N ASP A 106 22.15 7.98 -2.54
CA ASP A 106 21.67 9.13 -3.32
C ASP A 106 21.26 8.74 -4.74
N ASN A 107 22.01 7.85 -5.38
CA ASN A 107 21.66 7.34 -6.70
C ASN A 107 20.39 6.49 -6.65
N GLU A 108 20.24 5.65 -5.64
CA GLU A 108 19.04 4.82 -5.49
C GLU A 108 17.79 5.69 -5.24
N ILE A 109 17.91 6.73 -4.38
CA ILE A 109 16.82 7.67 -4.14
C ILE A 109 16.44 8.41 -5.43
N LYS A 110 17.41 8.89 -6.22
CA LYS A 110 17.15 9.55 -7.51
C LYS A 110 16.50 8.63 -8.52
N ASN A 111 16.94 7.37 -8.59
CA ASN A 111 16.35 6.37 -9.48
C ASN A 111 14.92 6.01 -9.05
N MET A 112 14.69 5.94 -7.75
CA MET A 112 13.39 5.59 -7.18
C MET A 112 12.37 6.73 -7.30
N PHE A 113 12.83 7.96 -7.17
CA PHE A 113 12.03 9.19 -7.14
C PHE A 113 12.61 10.27 -8.06
N PRO A 114 12.56 10.07 -9.40
CA PRO A 114 13.16 11.01 -10.34
C PRO A 114 12.52 12.41 -10.32
N ASP A 115 11.24 12.48 -10.00
CA ASP A 115 10.47 13.72 -10.03
C ASP A 115 9.53 13.83 -8.83
N ALA A 116 9.25 15.08 -8.41
CA ALA A 116 8.26 15.43 -7.42
C ALA A 116 6.84 15.37 -8.04
N ASN A 117 6.33 14.17 -8.29
CA ASN A 117 5.03 13.96 -8.92
C ASN A 117 4.09 13.08 -8.08
N TYR A 118 2.87 12.93 -8.55
CA TYR A 118 1.82 12.15 -7.91
C TYR A 118 2.23 10.70 -7.67
N ASP A 119 2.88 10.05 -8.64
CA ASP A 119 3.29 8.65 -8.52
C ASP A 119 4.41 8.50 -7.49
N SER A 120 5.36 9.44 -7.46
CA SER A 120 6.48 9.44 -6.52
C SER A 120 6.01 9.60 -5.07
N ILE A 121 5.07 10.49 -4.79
CA ILE A 121 4.55 10.66 -3.42
C ILE A 121 3.80 9.42 -2.92
N TRP A 122 2.99 8.78 -3.78
CA TRP A 122 2.32 7.53 -3.42
C TRP A 122 3.29 6.36 -3.25
N LYS A 123 4.33 6.32 -4.07
CA LYS A 123 5.40 5.34 -3.93
C LYS A 123 6.11 5.50 -2.58
N LEU A 124 6.47 6.73 -2.21
CA LEU A 124 7.08 7.02 -0.90
C LEU A 124 6.12 6.66 0.25
N ALA A 125 4.83 7.02 0.14
CA ALA A 125 3.82 6.63 1.12
C ALA A 125 3.75 5.11 1.33
N SER A 126 3.78 4.34 0.23
CA SER A 126 3.71 2.87 0.29
C SER A 126 4.93 2.21 0.95
N LEU A 127 6.10 2.85 0.91
CA LEU A 127 7.33 2.38 1.55
C LEU A 127 7.41 2.72 3.03
N ILE A 128 6.73 3.79 3.44
CA ILE A 128 6.86 4.37 4.79
C ILE A 128 5.70 4.02 5.70
N ILE A 129 4.48 4.03 5.19
CA ILE A 129 3.28 3.91 6.00
C ILE A 129 2.91 2.43 6.14
N ASP A 130 3.21 1.84 7.29
CA ASP A 130 2.93 0.44 7.61
C ASP A 130 1.78 0.26 8.59
N SER A 131 1.44 1.27 9.42
CA SER A 131 0.27 1.15 10.28
C SER A 131 -1.03 1.26 9.48
N ILE A 132 -1.98 0.34 9.72
CA ILE A 132 -3.30 0.33 9.06
C ILE A 132 -4.02 1.66 9.25
N GLU A 133 -3.92 2.25 10.43
CA GLU A 133 -4.56 3.52 10.75
C GLU A 133 -4.03 4.67 9.88
N ASP A 134 -2.70 4.78 9.74
CA ASP A 134 -2.09 5.82 8.92
C ASP A 134 -2.25 5.55 7.42
N GLN A 135 -2.32 4.26 6.98
CA GLN A 135 -2.71 3.89 5.62
C GLN A 135 -4.13 4.37 5.29
N ILE A 136 -5.08 4.17 6.20
CA ILE A 136 -6.46 4.66 6.02
C ILE A 136 -6.50 6.18 5.96
N LYS A 137 -5.72 6.89 6.80
CA LYS A 137 -5.61 8.36 6.73
C LYS A 137 -5.04 8.81 5.39
N ALA A 138 -3.96 8.19 4.93
CA ALA A 138 -3.34 8.49 3.64
C ALA A 138 -4.33 8.28 2.47
N LEU A 139 -5.08 7.17 2.47
CA LEU A 139 -6.09 6.90 1.46
C LEU A 139 -7.25 7.90 1.47
N LYS A 140 -7.55 8.52 2.61
CA LYS A 140 -8.59 9.55 2.77
C LYS A 140 -8.09 10.97 2.49
N ALA A 141 -6.78 11.18 2.39
CA ALA A 141 -6.21 12.50 2.15
C ALA A 141 -6.86 13.18 0.94
N SER A 142 -7.19 14.45 1.07
CA SER A 142 -7.86 15.25 0.05
C SER A 142 -6.90 16.02 -0.84
N ASP A 143 -5.71 16.30 -0.34
CA ASP A 143 -4.66 17.03 -1.04
C ASP A 143 -3.25 16.49 -0.75
N ILE A 144 -2.31 16.93 -1.56
CA ILE A 144 -0.90 16.51 -1.48
C ILE A 144 -0.24 16.93 -0.16
N ASN A 145 -0.61 18.06 0.41
CA ASN A 145 0.00 18.55 1.65
C ASN A 145 -0.42 17.70 2.84
N GLU A 146 -1.67 17.27 2.87
CA GLU A 146 -2.18 16.34 3.89
C GLU A 146 -1.43 15.00 3.80
N LEU A 147 -1.31 14.42 2.60
CA LEU A 147 -0.56 13.18 2.39
C LEU A 147 0.92 13.33 2.78
N SER A 148 1.56 14.43 2.36
CA SER A 148 2.96 14.72 2.71
C SER A 148 3.16 14.78 4.23
N SER A 149 2.24 15.39 4.96
CA SER A 149 2.32 15.49 6.42
C SER A 149 2.17 14.14 7.12
N ILE A 150 1.34 13.24 6.56
CA ILE A 150 1.21 11.86 7.05
C ILE A 150 2.52 11.08 6.82
N ILE A 151 3.12 11.20 5.63
CA ILE A 151 4.40 10.57 5.31
C ILE A 151 5.49 11.07 6.26
N GLU A 152 5.63 12.39 6.39
CA GLU A 152 6.60 13.04 7.29
C GLU A 152 6.48 12.53 8.72
N SER A 153 5.26 12.55 9.26
CA SER A 153 4.97 12.03 10.61
C SER A 153 5.36 10.55 10.76
N SER A 154 5.10 9.75 9.73
CA SER A 154 5.42 8.32 9.74
C SER A 154 6.93 8.07 9.72
N ILE A 155 7.71 8.83 8.94
CA ILE A 155 9.17 8.75 8.93
C ILE A 155 9.73 9.18 10.30
N GLN A 156 9.24 10.30 10.85
CA GLN A 156 9.69 10.79 12.15
C GLN A 156 9.44 9.77 13.28
N LYS A 157 8.28 9.11 13.28
CA LYS A 157 8.00 8.02 14.24
C LYS A 157 9.04 6.92 14.14
N LYS A 158 9.38 6.47 12.92
CA LYS A 158 10.38 5.43 12.67
C LYS A 158 11.77 5.85 13.13
N LEU A 159 12.20 7.07 12.81
CA LEU A 159 13.47 7.63 13.25
C LEU A 159 13.56 7.71 14.79
N ASN A 160 12.48 8.14 15.45
CA ASN A 160 12.41 8.17 16.91
C ASN A 160 12.49 6.76 17.53
N MET A 161 11.85 5.76 16.93
CA MET A 161 11.95 4.37 17.38
C MET A 161 13.39 3.84 17.27
N ILE A 162 14.07 4.13 16.18
CA ILE A 162 15.48 3.77 15.98
C ILE A 162 16.36 4.41 17.05
N ARG A 163 16.16 5.69 17.34
CA ARG A 163 16.91 6.39 18.39
C ARG A 163 16.71 5.75 19.75
N LEU A 164 15.46 5.48 20.13
CA LEU A 164 15.16 4.81 21.40
C LEU A 164 15.77 3.41 21.49
N PHE A 165 15.78 2.67 20.38
CA PHE A 165 16.41 1.36 20.33
C PHE A 165 17.92 1.44 20.57
N ARG A 166 18.62 2.44 20.03
CA ARG A 166 20.05 2.67 20.27
C ARG A 166 20.33 3.02 21.73
N GLU A 167 19.58 3.99 22.28
CA GLU A 167 19.71 4.42 23.69
C GLU A 167 19.45 3.28 24.69
N SER A 168 18.69 2.25 24.30
CA SER A 168 18.42 1.09 25.17
C SER A 168 19.48 -0.01 25.11
N ASN A 169 20.39 0.04 24.13
CA ASN A 169 21.44 -0.95 23.94
C ASN A 169 22.86 -0.42 24.29
N GLU A 170 22.98 0.84 24.69
CA GLU A 170 24.17 1.45 25.29
C GLU A 170 24.15 1.30 26.82
#